data_9a64981c526a464e57048eb9677eadca
#
_entry.id   9a64981c526a464e57048eb9677eadca
#
_cell.length_a   1.000
_cell.length_b   1.000
_cell.length_c   1.000
_cell.angle_alpha   90.00
_cell.angle_beta   90.00
_cell.angle_gamma   90.00
#
_symmetry.space_group_name_H-M   'P 1'
#
loop_
_entity.id
_entity.type
_entity.pdbx_description
1 polymer ?
#
loop_
_entity_poly.entity_id
_entity_poly.type
_entity_poly.pdbx_seq_one_letter_code
_entity_poly.pdbx_strand_id
1 'polypeptide(L)'
;MKFFVLLIVSIPLILWKQCSDDPDDCMCTEEFRMYFVTVVDSLGNPVDSLLTTITNDRGKEYNFEGYTPPPLMPGAYFVMTDGYQDDFGLSPGKIFFKGIKNNLEVTGEYLFNTDKCRCHVYKVAGPDTLVLK
;
A
#
# COMPACT_ATOMS: atom_id res chain seq x y z
N MET A 1 -50.99 62.88 2.94
CA MET A 1 -49.83 62.24 3.65
C MET A 1 -49.90 60.75 3.45
N LYS A 2 -49.06 60.20 2.53
CA LYS A 2 -49.00 58.75 2.28
C LYS A 2 -47.72 58.23 2.92
N PHE A 3 -47.84 57.45 3.98
CA PHE A 3 -46.70 56.76 4.64
C PHE A 3 -46.32 55.55 3.79
N PHE A 4 -45.10 55.60 3.20
CA PHE A 4 -44.50 54.46 2.57
C PHE A 4 -43.75 53.64 3.64
N VAL A 5 -44.32 52.49 3.97
CA VAL A 5 -43.65 51.53 4.84
C VAL A 5 -42.66 50.74 4.01
N LEU A 6 -41.38 50.97 4.22
CA LEU A 6 -40.30 50.23 3.59
C LEU A 6 -40.04 48.94 4.37
N LEU A 7 -40.51 47.85 3.81
CA LEU A 7 -40.36 46.52 4.38
C LEU A 7 -38.97 45.97 3.99
N ILE A 8 -38.01 46.12 4.92
CA ILE A 8 -36.66 45.57 4.74
C ILE A 8 -36.72 44.04 5.02
N VAL A 9 -36.75 43.28 3.93
CA VAL A 9 -36.58 41.81 3.99
C VAL A 9 -35.12 41.49 4.22
N SER A 10 -34.76 41.20 5.45
CA SER A 10 -33.45 40.67 5.82
C SER A 10 -33.36 39.19 5.39
N ILE A 11 -32.68 38.96 4.28
CA ILE A 11 -32.33 37.60 3.84
C ILE A 11 -31.20 37.10 4.76
N PRO A 12 -31.38 36.02 5.51
CA PRO A 12 -30.28 35.41 6.25
C PRO A 12 -29.31 34.81 5.25
N LEU A 13 -28.10 35.38 5.16
CA LEU A 13 -26.98 34.75 4.50
C LEU A 13 -26.67 33.46 5.27
N ILE A 14 -27.20 32.36 4.79
CA ILE A 14 -26.78 31.03 5.23
C ILE A 14 -25.36 30.85 4.70
N LEU A 15 -24.39 31.13 5.54
CA LEU A 15 -23.00 30.74 5.35
C LEU A 15 -22.97 29.21 5.30
N TRP A 16 -23.07 28.66 4.12
CA TRP A 16 -22.71 27.27 3.88
C TRP A 16 -21.20 27.20 4.15
N LYS A 17 -20.87 26.71 5.34
CA LYS A 17 -19.51 26.19 5.55
C LYS A 17 -19.33 25.10 4.52
N GLN A 18 -18.66 25.42 3.40
CA GLN A 18 -18.00 24.40 2.61
C GLN A 18 -17.05 23.71 3.59
N CYS A 19 -17.29 22.44 3.86
CA CYS A 19 -16.23 21.57 4.35
C CYS A 19 -15.16 21.63 3.25
N SER A 20 -14.14 22.47 3.44
CA SER A 20 -12.92 22.35 2.70
C SER A 20 -12.39 20.97 3.06
N ASP A 21 -12.23 20.10 2.06
CA ASP A 21 -11.37 18.94 2.16
C ASP A 21 -9.95 19.49 2.35
N ASP A 22 -9.63 19.83 3.59
CA ASP A 22 -8.30 20.28 3.98
C ASP A 22 -7.37 19.09 3.75
N PRO A 23 -6.34 19.21 2.89
CA PRO A 23 -5.41 18.11 2.65
C PRO A 23 -4.66 17.68 3.91
N ASP A 24 -4.74 18.47 4.97
CA ASP A 24 -4.12 18.19 6.28
C ASP A 24 -5.01 17.39 7.24
N ASP A 25 -6.28 17.07 6.89
CA ASP A 25 -7.19 16.31 7.75
C ASP A 25 -7.12 14.81 7.44
N CYS A 26 -5.89 14.28 7.46
CA CYS A 26 -5.65 12.85 7.26
C CYS A 26 -5.75 12.10 8.58
N MET A 27 -6.82 11.31 8.73
CA MET A 27 -6.96 10.35 9.81
C MET A 27 -6.56 8.97 9.30
N CYS A 28 -5.39 8.48 9.72
CA CYS A 28 -4.95 7.12 9.43
C CYS A 28 -5.58 6.14 10.43
N THR A 29 -5.94 4.95 9.96
CA THR A 29 -6.33 3.83 10.82
C THR A 29 -5.08 3.25 11.50
N GLU A 30 -5.25 2.59 12.65
CA GLU A 30 -4.16 1.89 13.34
C GLU A 30 -3.80 0.54 12.69
N GLU A 31 -4.39 0.21 11.56
CA GLU A 31 -4.09 -0.99 10.78
C GLU A 31 -2.65 -0.91 10.24
N PHE A 32 -1.91 -2.02 10.32
CA PHE A 32 -0.60 -2.16 9.68
C PHE A 32 -0.67 -3.23 8.59
N ARG A 33 -0.50 -2.84 7.34
CA ARG A 33 -0.61 -3.72 6.18
C ARG A 33 0.70 -4.39 5.87
N MET A 34 0.60 -5.68 5.55
CA MET A 34 1.72 -6.52 5.13
C MET A 34 1.30 -7.32 3.90
N TYR A 35 2.14 -7.35 2.89
CA TYR A 35 1.91 -8.07 1.66
C TYR A 35 2.94 -9.18 1.51
N PHE A 36 2.44 -10.37 1.16
CA PHE A 36 3.23 -11.57 1.01
C PHE A 36 3.07 -12.16 -0.38
N VAL A 37 4.04 -12.96 -0.77
CA VAL A 37 3.95 -13.89 -1.88
C VAL A 37 4.17 -15.30 -1.37
N THR A 38 3.39 -16.26 -1.84
CA THR A 38 3.63 -17.68 -1.56
C THR A 38 4.52 -18.24 -2.65
N VAL A 39 5.64 -18.86 -2.27
CA VAL A 39 6.51 -19.56 -3.22
C VAL A 39 6.30 -21.05 -3.06
N VAL A 40 6.06 -21.69 -4.20
CA VAL A 40 5.86 -23.15 -4.29
C VAL A 40 6.87 -23.79 -5.23
N ASP A 41 7.10 -25.08 -5.08
CA ASP A 41 7.86 -25.86 -6.04
C ASP A 41 6.99 -26.25 -7.27
N SER A 42 7.55 -26.99 -8.21
CA SER A 42 6.85 -27.46 -9.43
C SER A 42 5.69 -28.42 -9.14
N LEU A 43 5.60 -28.96 -7.92
CA LEU A 43 4.54 -29.84 -7.47
C LEU A 43 3.47 -29.09 -6.64
N GLY A 44 3.67 -27.77 -6.40
CA GLY A 44 2.77 -26.96 -5.62
C GLY A 44 3.01 -27.00 -4.11
N ASN A 45 4.10 -27.62 -3.65
CA ASN A 45 4.45 -27.62 -2.22
C ASN A 45 5.09 -26.28 -1.83
N PRO A 46 4.79 -25.74 -0.63
CA PRO A 46 5.44 -24.53 -0.14
C PRO A 46 6.96 -24.69 -0.05
N VAL A 47 7.69 -23.67 -0.47
CA VAL A 47 9.15 -23.63 -0.41
C VAL A 47 9.59 -22.76 0.76
N ASP A 48 10.33 -23.37 1.69
CA ASP A 48 10.93 -22.67 2.83
C ASP A 48 12.37 -22.25 2.56
N SER A 49 12.86 -21.31 3.37
CA SER A 49 14.29 -20.91 3.44
C SER A 49 14.85 -20.40 2.12
N LEU A 50 14.09 -19.55 1.41
CA LEU A 50 14.60 -18.75 0.30
C LEU A 50 15.50 -17.62 0.82
N LEU A 51 16.62 -17.39 0.14
CA LEU A 51 17.31 -16.13 0.24
C LEU A 51 16.57 -15.12 -0.64
N THR A 52 15.93 -14.12 -0.02
CA THR A 52 15.10 -13.15 -0.73
C THR A 52 15.77 -11.80 -0.84
N THR A 53 15.55 -11.13 -1.97
CA THR A 53 15.95 -9.73 -2.21
C THR A 53 14.73 -9.01 -2.80
N ILE A 54 14.38 -7.90 -2.21
CA ILE A 54 13.26 -7.06 -2.67
C ILE A 54 13.81 -5.68 -2.98
N THR A 55 13.61 -5.20 -4.22
CA THR A 55 14.12 -3.91 -4.67
C THR A 55 13.05 -3.12 -5.42
N ASN A 56 13.23 -1.80 -5.52
CA ASN A 56 12.45 -0.99 -6.45
C ASN A 56 13.18 -0.80 -7.79
N ASP A 57 12.57 -0.09 -8.72
CA ASP A 57 13.11 0.24 -10.03
C ASP A 57 14.33 1.17 -10.00
N ARG A 58 14.63 1.79 -8.85
CA ARG A 58 15.80 2.64 -8.61
C ARG A 58 16.93 1.90 -7.87
N GLY A 59 16.74 0.60 -7.60
CA GLY A 59 17.72 -0.25 -6.91
C GLY A 59 17.75 -0.08 -5.39
N LYS A 60 16.76 0.61 -4.78
CA LYS A 60 16.61 0.61 -3.32
C LYS A 60 16.18 -0.78 -2.86
N GLU A 61 16.91 -1.36 -1.93
CA GLU A 61 16.57 -2.63 -1.29
C GLU A 61 15.70 -2.41 -0.06
N TYR A 62 14.73 -3.31 0.15
CA TYR A 62 13.82 -3.33 1.29
C TYR A 62 14.18 -4.48 2.22
N ASN A 63 14.36 -4.17 3.49
CA ASN A 63 14.70 -5.14 4.52
C ASN A 63 13.49 -5.40 5.43
N PHE A 64 13.17 -6.68 5.63
CA PHE A 64 12.09 -7.12 6.50
C PHE A 64 12.59 -7.90 7.72
N GLU A 65 13.86 -7.69 8.14
CA GLU A 65 14.35 -8.23 9.39
C GLU A 65 13.52 -7.74 10.57
N GLY A 66 13.15 -8.67 11.44
CA GLY A 66 12.27 -8.38 12.58
C GLY A 66 10.77 -8.55 12.30
N TYR A 67 10.38 -8.67 11.03
CA TYR A 67 9.01 -9.08 10.68
C TYR A 67 8.96 -10.61 10.56
N THR A 68 8.01 -11.22 11.23
CA THR A 68 7.79 -12.68 11.14
C THR A 68 6.49 -12.94 10.41
N PRO A 69 6.49 -13.68 9.29
CA PRO A 69 5.25 -14.11 8.66
C PRO A 69 4.37 -14.86 9.64
N PRO A 70 3.05 -14.76 9.54
CA PRO A 70 2.14 -15.54 10.36
C PRO A 70 2.47 -17.04 10.27
N PRO A 71 2.48 -17.78 11.38
CA PRO A 71 2.92 -19.18 11.41
C PRO A 71 2.04 -20.14 10.58
N LEU A 72 0.89 -19.67 10.12
CA LEU A 72 -0.05 -20.41 9.28
C LEU A 72 0.13 -20.19 7.77
N MET A 73 1.19 -19.49 7.35
CA MET A 73 1.46 -19.20 5.94
C MET A 73 2.79 -19.84 5.48
N PRO A 74 2.84 -21.18 5.32
CA PRO A 74 4.05 -21.84 4.86
C PRO A 74 4.43 -21.37 3.45
N GLY A 75 5.73 -21.16 3.20
CA GLY A 75 6.25 -20.66 1.93
C GLY A 75 5.93 -19.18 1.67
N ALA A 76 5.45 -18.41 2.67
CA ALA A 76 5.16 -16.99 2.52
C ALA A 76 6.41 -16.14 2.76
N TYR A 77 6.61 -15.16 1.88
CA TYR A 77 7.69 -14.19 1.93
C TYR A 77 7.16 -12.77 1.82
N PHE A 78 7.74 -11.84 2.57
CA PHE A 78 7.37 -10.43 2.48
C PHE A 78 7.67 -9.86 1.10
N VAL A 79 6.77 -9.02 0.62
CA VAL A 79 6.97 -8.20 -0.58
C VAL A 79 6.95 -6.72 -0.21
N MET A 80 6.04 -6.30 0.66
CA MET A 80 5.91 -4.91 1.09
C MET A 80 5.16 -4.80 2.42
N THR A 81 5.40 -3.70 3.15
CA THR A 81 4.67 -3.35 4.38
C THR A 81 4.44 -1.84 4.46
N ASP A 82 3.53 -1.42 5.34
CA ASP A 82 3.29 0.00 5.63
C ASP A 82 4.50 0.71 6.24
N GLY A 83 5.51 -0.02 6.72
CA GLY A 83 6.79 0.58 7.15
C GLY A 83 7.53 1.35 6.05
N TYR A 84 7.12 1.19 4.79
CA TYR A 84 7.70 1.84 3.62
C TYR A 84 6.71 2.71 2.84
N GLN A 85 5.58 3.11 3.44
CA GLN A 85 4.55 3.92 2.75
C GLN A 85 5.10 5.22 2.16
N ASP A 86 6.13 5.81 2.78
CA ASP A 86 6.73 7.06 2.32
C ASP A 86 7.50 6.94 0.98
N ASP A 87 7.82 5.72 0.57
CA ASP A 87 8.49 5.47 -0.71
C ASP A 87 7.53 5.49 -1.90
N PHE A 88 6.23 5.51 -1.64
CA PHE A 88 5.18 5.46 -2.66
C PHE A 88 4.42 6.77 -2.77
N GLY A 89 3.83 6.99 -3.93
CA GLY A 89 2.90 8.08 -4.22
C GLY A 89 1.56 7.55 -4.72
N LEU A 90 0.72 8.43 -5.24
CA LEU A 90 -0.56 8.05 -5.86
C LEU A 90 -0.36 7.21 -7.12
N SER A 91 0.72 7.46 -7.87
CA SER A 91 1.09 6.64 -9.03
C SER A 91 1.82 5.39 -8.56
N PRO A 92 1.49 4.21 -9.14
CA PRO A 92 2.14 2.96 -8.75
C PRO A 92 3.65 2.96 -9.02
N GLY A 93 4.42 2.52 -8.03
CA GLY A 93 5.85 2.21 -8.12
C GLY A 93 6.07 0.71 -8.29
N LYS A 94 7.16 0.35 -8.98
CA LYS A 94 7.55 -1.05 -9.21
C LYS A 94 8.39 -1.60 -8.07
N ILE A 95 8.06 -2.83 -7.69
CA ILE A 95 8.82 -3.63 -6.73
C ILE A 95 9.14 -4.97 -7.38
N PHE A 96 10.39 -5.39 -7.24
CA PHE A 96 10.90 -6.66 -7.75
C PHE A 96 11.22 -7.58 -6.57
N PHE A 97 10.62 -8.74 -6.58
CA PHE A 97 10.93 -9.84 -5.67
C PHE A 97 11.85 -10.82 -6.38
N LYS A 98 12.91 -11.24 -5.71
CA LYS A 98 13.80 -12.31 -6.14
C LYS A 98 14.02 -13.26 -4.97
N GLY A 99 13.85 -14.55 -5.20
CA GLY A 99 14.14 -15.60 -4.24
C GLY A 99 15.09 -16.65 -4.84
N ILE A 100 16.06 -17.11 -4.06
CA ILE A 100 17.04 -18.11 -4.50
C ILE A 100 17.10 -19.26 -3.47
N LYS A 101 17.12 -20.50 -3.96
CA LYS A 101 17.36 -21.71 -3.17
C LYS A 101 18.03 -22.79 -4.05
N ASN A 102 19.18 -23.32 -3.60
CA ASN A 102 19.86 -24.43 -4.28
C ASN A 102 20.06 -24.20 -5.80
N ASN A 103 20.52 -23.02 -6.20
CA ASN A 103 20.71 -22.59 -7.61
C ASN A 103 19.42 -22.47 -8.44
N LEU A 104 18.25 -22.65 -7.83
CA LEU A 104 16.97 -22.31 -8.44
C LEU A 104 16.60 -20.88 -8.08
N GLU A 105 15.93 -20.20 -9.00
CA GLU A 105 15.56 -18.80 -8.84
C GLU A 105 14.07 -18.61 -9.12
N VAL A 106 13.47 -17.67 -8.38
CA VAL A 106 12.11 -17.22 -8.64
C VAL A 106 12.08 -15.69 -8.59
N THR A 107 11.35 -15.08 -9.51
CA THR A 107 11.18 -13.62 -9.57
C THR A 107 9.72 -13.25 -9.71
N GLY A 108 9.36 -12.07 -9.19
CA GLY A 108 8.04 -11.47 -9.36
C GLY A 108 8.13 -9.95 -9.46
N GLU A 109 7.24 -9.35 -10.26
CA GLU A 109 7.08 -7.90 -10.35
C GLU A 109 5.75 -7.51 -9.72
N TYR A 110 5.76 -6.45 -8.92
CA TYR A 110 4.62 -5.92 -8.20
C TYR A 110 4.48 -4.43 -8.44
N LEU A 111 3.25 -3.94 -8.37
CA LEU A 111 2.95 -2.53 -8.37
C LEU A 111 2.30 -2.16 -7.04
N PHE A 112 2.86 -1.15 -6.39
CA PHE A 112 2.33 -0.59 -5.15
C PHE A 112 2.14 0.91 -5.27
N ASN A 113 1.11 1.42 -4.63
CA ASN A 113 0.91 2.85 -4.43
C ASN A 113 0.51 3.15 -2.99
N THR A 114 0.26 4.41 -2.68
CA THR A 114 -0.34 4.85 -1.43
C THR A 114 -1.50 5.80 -1.72
N ASP A 115 -2.34 6.09 -0.73
CA ASP A 115 -3.35 7.13 -0.81
C ASP A 115 -2.75 8.54 -0.65
N LYS A 116 -3.59 9.57 -0.80
CA LYS A 116 -3.17 10.97 -0.65
C LYS A 116 -2.58 11.28 0.73
N CYS A 117 -3.00 10.54 1.76
CA CYS A 117 -2.57 10.69 3.14
C CYS A 117 -1.30 9.90 3.48
N ARG A 118 -0.87 9.02 2.60
CA ARG A 118 0.25 8.08 2.82
C ARG A 118 0.12 7.27 4.09
N CYS A 119 -1.12 6.90 4.43
CA CYS A 119 -1.38 6.09 5.61
C CYS A 119 -0.99 4.63 5.41
N HIS A 120 -1.26 4.10 4.23
CA HIS A 120 -1.08 2.69 3.93
C HIS A 120 -0.56 2.48 2.52
N VAL A 121 0.16 1.37 2.34
CA VAL A 121 0.54 0.84 1.03
C VAL A 121 -0.59 -0.02 0.48
N TYR A 122 -0.79 0.03 -0.85
CA TYR A 122 -1.79 -0.77 -1.55
C TYR A 122 -1.13 -1.54 -2.69
N LYS A 123 -1.33 -2.85 -2.74
CA LYS A 123 -0.94 -3.67 -3.89
C LYS A 123 -1.90 -3.42 -5.04
N VAL A 124 -1.39 -2.84 -6.12
CA VAL A 124 -2.15 -2.57 -7.35
C VAL A 124 -2.12 -3.77 -8.28
N ALA A 125 -0.97 -4.44 -8.37
CA ALA A 125 -0.79 -5.62 -9.22
C ALA A 125 0.38 -6.47 -8.72
N GLY A 126 0.43 -7.71 -9.18
CA GLY A 126 1.48 -8.68 -8.90
C GLY A 126 0.91 -10.03 -8.48
N PRO A 127 1.65 -11.12 -8.68
CA PRO A 127 1.21 -12.46 -8.36
C PRO A 127 1.11 -12.72 -6.85
N ASP A 128 0.14 -13.54 -6.44
CA ASP A 128 0.04 -14.02 -5.07
C ASP A 128 0.85 -15.30 -4.84
N THR A 129 1.18 -16.00 -5.93
CA THR A 129 1.98 -17.24 -5.90
C THR A 129 3.02 -17.23 -7.00
N LEU A 130 4.21 -17.68 -6.67
CA LEU A 130 5.34 -17.86 -7.60
C LEU A 130 5.82 -19.31 -7.55
N VAL A 131 6.33 -19.81 -8.69
CA VAL A 131 6.87 -21.17 -8.80
C VAL A 131 8.39 -21.11 -8.94
N LEU A 132 9.09 -21.73 -8.00
CA LEU A 132 10.57 -21.87 -8.01
C LEU A 132 10.98 -22.84 -9.12
N LYS A 133 11.87 -22.41 -10.01
CA LYS A 133 12.32 -23.16 -11.20
C LYS A 133 13.82 -23.12 -11.32
#